data_3b6cb1fac4bcc1dd7cd9ee7cc0921801
#
_entry.id   3b6cb1fac4bcc1dd7cd9ee7cc0921801
#
_cell.length_a   1.000
_cell.length_b   1.000
_cell.length_c   1.000
_cell.angle_alpha   90.00
_cell.angle_beta   90.00
_cell.angle_gamma   90.00
#
_symmetry.space_group_name_H-M   'P 1'
#
loop_
_entity.id
_entity.type
_entity.pdbx_description
1 polymer ?
#
loop_
_entity_poly.entity_id
_entity_poly.type
_entity_poly.pdbx_seq_one_letter_code
_entity_poly.pdbx_strand_id
1 'polypeptide(L)'
;MDKFKYKGKAEIRHLNVRKEGPDDDKVLAIDIKFQCVTSADMFDFFHEGIKEVLFTDAGAVKNLMLKPLQFHNAVMNCDLEILGQRYGGIEVGKFQLEPKDGNQVTMQFSISLQPSGDEVARISEFVMDEIDISVDPQPELDFGGEKAPSEKPSPGFSDGDFDPLYEQAVEIVKKNRRASISLVQRHLHIGYNRAARLVELMEQSGVVSAENGNGSREVLKAA
;
A
#
# COMPACT_ATOMS: atom_id res chain seq x y z
N MET A 1 -11.80 -12.69 6.79
CA MET A 1 -11.55 -11.35 7.35
C MET A 1 -11.89 -10.35 6.26
N ASP A 2 -12.77 -9.40 6.54
CA ASP A 2 -13.09 -8.36 5.58
C ASP A 2 -11.83 -7.51 5.33
N LYS A 3 -11.64 -7.09 4.07
CA LYS A 3 -10.49 -6.27 3.69
C LYS A 3 -10.78 -4.82 4.06
N PHE A 4 -9.79 -4.10 4.59
CA PHE A 4 -9.94 -2.68 4.89
C PHE A 4 -10.30 -1.89 3.63
N LYS A 5 -11.41 -1.17 3.70
CA LYS A 5 -11.89 -0.32 2.63
C LYS A 5 -12.42 0.98 3.22
N TYR A 6 -12.01 2.10 2.64
CA TYR A 6 -12.52 3.41 3.00
C TYR A 6 -12.75 4.27 1.77
N LYS A 7 -13.89 4.93 1.70
CA LYS A 7 -14.19 5.91 0.67
C LYS A 7 -14.98 7.06 1.30
N GLY A 8 -14.47 8.25 1.19
CA GLY A 8 -15.11 9.43 1.74
C GLY A 8 -14.15 10.58 1.97
N LYS A 9 -14.60 11.55 2.73
CA LYS A 9 -13.79 12.70 3.10
C LYS A 9 -12.85 12.38 4.25
N ALA A 10 -11.60 12.79 4.13
CA ALA A 10 -10.61 12.70 5.20
C ALA A 10 -9.78 13.98 5.24
N GLU A 11 -9.49 14.43 6.44
CA GLU A 11 -8.60 15.56 6.70
C GLU A 11 -7.15 15.08 6.71
N ILE A 12 -6.26 15.79 6.02
CA ILE A 12 -4.81 15.56 6.13
C ILE A 12 -4.30 16.24 7.41
N ARG A 13 -4.14 15.47 8.48
CA ARG A 13 -3.69 16.00 9.79
C ARG A 13 -2.20 16.28 9.85
N HIS A 14 -1.41 15.54 9.09
CA HIS A 14 0.04 15.66 9.11
C HIS A 14 0.63 15.11 7.82
N LEU A 15 1.65 15.79 7.31
CA LEU A 15 2.47 15.38 6.19
C LEU A 15 3.93 15.43 6.61
N ASN A 16 4.63 14.31 6.52
CA ASN A 16 6.06 14.22 6.76
C ASN A 16 6.76 13.87 5.44
N VAL A 17 7.76 14.66 5.07
CA VAL A 17 8.54 14.46 3.84
C VAL A 17 9.92 13.96 4.21
N ARG A 18 10.35 12.85 3.61
CA ARG A 18 11.67 12.26 3.85
C ARG A 18 12.27 11.74 2.54
N LYS A 19 13.53 11.42 2.60
CA LYS A 19 14.23 10.71 1.52
C LYS A 19 14.53 9.29 1.97
N GLU A 20 14.19 8.32 1.12
CA GLU A 20 14.44 6.89 1.34
C GLU A 20 15.37 6.35 0.26
N GLY A 21 16.11 5.30 0.61
CA GLY A 21 17.03 4.61 -0.30
C GLY A 21 18.48 4.81 0.04
N PRO A 22 19.38 4.09 -0.66
CA PRO A 22 20.83 4.26 -0.50
C PRO A 22 21.29 5.65 -0.91
N ASP A 23 22.45 6.10 -0.41
CA ASP A 23 22.92 7.47 -0.58
C ASP A 23 22.99 7.97 -2.02
N ASP A 24 23.23 7.07 -2.97
CA ASP A 24 23.35 7.40 -4.39
C ASP A 24 22.00 7.36 -5.15
N ASP A 25 20.90 6.88 -4.52
CA ASP A 25 19.58 6.73 -5.16
C ASP A 25 18.44 7.02 -4.17
N LYS A 26 18.53 8.19 -3.51
CA LYS A 26 17.47 8.63 -2.59
C LYS A 26 16.23 9.08 -3.34
N VAL A 27 15.12 8.43 -3.03
CA VAL A 27 13.79 8.81 -3.53
C VAL A 27 13.01 9.59 -2.49
N LEU A 28 12.16 10.46 -2.97
CA LEU A 28 11.25 11.22 -2.13
C LEU A 28 10.16 10.27 -1.62
N ALA A 29 9.93 10.30 -0.31
CA ALA A 29 8.86 9.56 0.34
C ALA A 29 8.09 10.49 1.27
N ILE A 30 6.80 10.28 1.39
CA ILE A 30 5.94 11.01 2.31
C ILE A 30 5.13 10.05 3.18
N ASP A 31 4.94 10.45 4.43
CA ASP A 31 3.96 9.84 5.33
C ASP A 31 2.81 10.81 5.53
N ILE A 32 1.62 10.39 5.17
CA ILE A 32 0.40 11.18 5.35
C ILE A 32 -0.41 10.58 6.49
N LYS A 33 -0.78 11.40 7.46
CA LYS A 33 -1.73 11.04 8.51
C LYS A 33 -3.09 11.61 8.19
N PHE A 34 -4.05 10.74 7.96
CA PHE A 34 -5.45 11.08 7.71
C PHE A 34 -6.29 10.98 8.99
N GLN A 35 -7.33 11.80 9.06
CA GLN A 35 -8.39 11.69 10.03
C GLN A 35 -9.74 11.77 9.32
N CYS A 36 -10.65 10.87 9.67
CA CYS A 36 -12.01 10.86 9.13
C CYS A 36 -13.02 10.43 10.19
N VAL A 37 -14.29 10.69 9.92
CA VAL A 37 -15.40 10.17 10.71
C VAL A 37 -16.11 9.11 9.88
N THR A 38 -16.31 7.94 10.48
CA THR A 38 -16.97 6.79 9.80
C THR A 38 -17.91 6.07 10.76
N SER A 39 -18.61 5.03 10.28
CA SER A 39 -19.47 4.19 11.11
C SER A 39 -18.67 3.40 12.15
N ALA A 40 -19.29 3.15 13.31
CA ALA A 40 -18.76 2.26 14.33
C ALA A 40 -18.57 0.81 13.85
N ASP A 41 -19.16 0.42 12.72
CA ASP A 41 -18.93 -0.89 12.08
C ASP A 41 -17.47 -1.08 11.67
N MET A 42 -16.71 0.02 11.54
CA MET A 42 -15.26 -0.05 11.29
C MET A 42 -14.50 -0.79 12.40
N PHE A 43 -15.04 -0.86 13.62
CA PHE A 43 -14.41 -1.64 14.70
C PHE A 43 -14.36 -3.14 14.40
N ASP A 44 -15.35 -3.67 13.66
CA ASP A 44 -15.46 -5.10 13.36
C ASP A 44 -14.34 -5.56 12.41
N PHE A 45 -13.79 -4.63 11.61
CA PHE A 45 -12.59 -4.89 10.82
C PHE A 45 -11.38 -5.24 11.72
N PHE A 46 -11.26 -4.59 12.87
CA PHE A 46 -10.12 -4.80 13.77
C PHE A 46 -10.34 -5.96 14.72
N HIS A 47 -11.54 -6.09 15.27
CA HIS A 47 -11.91 -7.17 16.16
C HIS A 47 -13.43 -7.25 16.30
N GLU A 48 -13.98 -8.42 16.00
CA GLU A 48 -15.41 -8.72 16.13
C GLU A 48 -15.88 -8.49 17.59
N GLY A 49 -17.01 -7.81 17.74
CA GLY A 49 -17.65 -7.56 19.06
C GLY A 49 -17.13 -6.33 19.82
N ILE A 50 -16.11 -5.60 19.34
CA ILE A 50 -15.67 -4.36 20.00
C ILE A 50 -16.79 -3.32 20.02
N LYS A 51 -17.57 -3.23 18.94
CA LYS A 51 -18.67 -2.27 18.83
C LYS A 51 -19.69 -2.44 19.96
N GLU A 52 -20.11 -3.68 20.25
CA GLU A 52 -21.09 -3.99 21.31
C GLU A 52 -20.56 -3.66 22.70
N VAL A 53 -19.24 -3.75 22.90
CA VAL A 53 -18.62 -3.37 24.18
C VAL A 53 -18.59 -1.86 24.36
N LEU A 54 -18.37 -1.11 23.27
CA LEU A 54 -18.17 0.34 23.35
C LEU A 54 -19.47 1.14 23.30
N PHE A 55 -20.49 0.65 22.60
CA PHE A 55 -21.74 1.38 22.38
C PHE A 55 -22.93 0.73 23.06
N THR A 56 -23.92 1.54 23.40
CA THR A 56 -25.26 1.10 23.80
C THR A 56 -26.09 0.77 22.55
N ASP A 57 -27.21 0.11 22.72
CA ASP A 57 -28.18 -0.16 21.63
C ASP A 57 -28.71 1.14 20.97
N ALA A 58 -28.72 2.24 21.73
CA ALA A 58 -29.07 3.58 21.23
C ALA A 58 -27.91 4.29 20.53
N GLY A 59 -26.73 3.68 20.42
CA GLY A 59 -25.56 4.22 19.74
C GLY A 59 -24.78 5.24 20.57
N ALA A 60 -25.02 5.36 21.86
CA ALA A 60 -24.22 6.20 22.75
C ALA A 60 -22.98 5.46 23.24
N VAL A 61 -21.88 6.18 23.43
CA VAL A 61 -20.63 5.63 23.97
C VAL A 61 -20.80 5.28 25.44
N LYS A 62 -20.53 4.02 25.82
CA LYS A 62 -20.68 3.54 27.21
C LYS A 62 -19.68 4.15 28.18
N ASN A 63 -18.48 4.49 27.71
CA ASN A 63 -17.42 5.06 28.56
C ASN A 63 -16.74 6.25 27.87
N LEU A 64 -17.14 7.45 28.26
CA LEU A 64 -16.64 8.73 27.77
C LEU A 64 -15.16 9.02 28.14
N MET A 65 -14.62 8.28 29.12
CA MET A 65 -13.21 8.43 29.55
C MET A 65 -12.27 7.49 28.81
N LEU A 66 -12.79 6.74 27.84
CA LEU A 66 -11.98 5.83 27.04
C LEU A 66 -10.99 6.63 26.19
N LYS A 67 -9.72 6.26 26.30
CA LYS A 67 -8.70 6.77 25.38
C LYS A 67 -8.89 6.14 23.99
N PRO A 68 -8.49 6.84 22.92
CA PRO A 68 -8.51 6.27 21.57
C PRO A 68 -7.81 4.91 21.53
N LEU A 69 -8.47 3.93 20.90
CA LEU A 69 -7.92 2.59 20.72
C LEU A 69 -6.89 2.61 19.60
N GLN A 70 -5.73 2.03 19.86
CA GLN A 70 -4.64 1.94 18.88
C GLN A 70 -4.52 0.51 18.37
N PHE A 71 -4.46 0.36 17.04
CA PHE A 71 -4.27 -0.92 16.37
C PHE A 71 -2.97 -0.88 15.58
N HIS A 72 -2.10 -1.83 15.85
CA HIS A 72 -0.78 -1.94 15.21
C HIS A 72 -0.78 -2.75 13.92
N ASN A 73 -1.95 -3.23 13.53
CA ASN A 73 -2.09 -3.97 12.28
C ASN A 73 -1.80 -3.05 11.10
N ALA A 74 -1.03 -3.55 10.14
CA ALA A 74 -0.85 -2.91 8.85
C ALA A 74 -1.63 -3.67 7.78
N VAL A 75 -2.27 -2.92 6.90
CA VAL A 75 -2.96 -3.46 5.72
C VAL A 75 -2.10 -3.20 4.52
N MET A 76 -1.62 -4.27 3.91
CA MET A 76 -0.72 -4.23 2.76
C MET A 76 -1.48 -4.28 1.44
N ASN A 77 -0.85 -3.84 0.37
CA ASN A 77 -1.37 -3.92 -0.99
C ASN A 77 -2.74 -3.24 -1.17
N CYS A 78 -2.84 -2.01 -0.70
CA CYS A 78 -4.00 -1.16 -0.97
C CYS A 78 -3.72 -0.22 -2.14
N ASP A 79 -4.78 0.21 -2.80
CA ASP A 79 -4.77 1.33 -3.74
C ASP A 79 -5.33 2.57 -3.03
N LEU A 80 -4.61 3.68 -3.12
CA LEU A 80 -5.09 4.98 -2.68
C LEU A 80 -5.42 5.85 -3.90
N GLU A 81 -6.60 6.41 -3.91
CA GLU A 81 -6.96 7.52 -4.81
C GLU A 81 -7.04 8.81 -3.98
N ILE A 82 -6.27 9.81 -4.37
CA ILE A 82 -6.19 11.12 -3.72
C ILE A 82 -5.96 12.21 -4.77
N LEU A 83 -6.75 13.29 -4.72
CA LEU A 83 -6.64 14.43 -5.64
C LEU A 83 -6.61 14.04 -7.14
N GLY A 84 -7.32 12.95 -7.49
CA GLY A 84 -7.37 12.42 -8.85
C GLY A 84 -6.14 11.61 -9.28
N GLN A 85 -5.22 11.33 -8.37
CA GLN A 85 -4.07 10.44 -8.58
C GLN A 85 -4.30 9.12 -7.87
N ARG A 86 -3.82 8.01 -8.47
CA ARG A 86 -3.91 6.67 -7.91
C ARG A 86 -2.52 6.12 -7.60
N TYR A 87 -2.34 5.67 -6.37
CA TYR A 87 -1.11 5.02 -5.88
C TYR A 87 -1.44 3.59 -5.50
N GLY A 88 -0.77 2.62 -6.11
CA GLY A 88 -0.98 1.20 -5.86
C GLY A 88 0.08 0.59 -4.95
N GLY A 89 -0.29 -0.52 -4.28
CA GLY A 89 0.62 -1.29 -3.44
C GLY A 89 1.05 -0.57 -2.18
N ILE A 90 0.22 0.34 -1.67
CA ILE A 90 0.50 1.09 -0.45
C ILE A 90 0.25 0.26 0.81
N GLU A 91 0.92 0.65 1.89
CA GLU A 91 0.67 0.18 3.24
C GLU A 91 -0.16 1.22 4.00
N VAL A 92 -1.24 0.75 4.64
CA VAL A 92 -2.10 1.54 5.54
C VAL A 92 -1.93 1.01 6.95
N GLY A 93 -1.56 1.85 7.89
CA GLY A 93 -1.30 1.41 9.25
C GLY A 93 -1.43 2.49 10.30
N LYS A 94 -0.97 2.20 11.51
CA LYS A 94 -1.01 3.11 12.66
C LYS A 94 -2.43 3.60 12.94
N PHE A 95 -3.40 2.68 12.93
CA PHE A 95 -4.80 3.01 13.16
C PHE A 95 -5.06 3.45 14.60
N GLN A 96 -5.83 4.50 14.73
CA GLN A 96 -6.32 5.02 16.01
C GLN A 96 -7.81 5.32 15.86
N LEU A 97 -8.63 4.70 16.69
CA LEU A 97 -10.08 4.81 16.65
C LEU A 97 -10.61 5.38 17.97
N GLU A 98 -11.39 6.42 17.88
CA GLU A 98 -12.06 7.08 19.01
C GLU A 98 -13.58 6.99 18.82
N PRO A 99 -14.31 6.27 19.69
CA PRO A 99 -15.76 6.15 19.60
C PRO A 99 -16.43 7.51 19.87
N LYS A 100 -17.50 7.79 19.12
CA LYS A 100 -18.35 8.96 19.26
C LYS A 100 -19.81 8.57 19.31
N ASP A 101 -20.63 9.37 20.00
CA ASP A 101 -22.07 9.14 20.03
C ASP A 101 -22.68 9.10 18.62
N GLY A 102 -23.79 8.39 18.47
CA GLY A 102 -24.45 8.18 17.20
C GLY A 102 -23.85 7.06 16.35
N ASN A 103 -23.27 6.03 16.98
CA ASN A 103 -22.62 4.92 16.30
C ASN A 103 -21.53 5.38 15.30
N GLN A 104 -20.78 6.40 15.67
CA GLN A 104 -19.70 6.95 14.87
C GLN A 104 -18.34 6.68 15.52
N VAL A 105 -17.30 6.75 14.70
CA VAL A 105 -15.92 6.68 15.14
C VAL A 105 -15.07 7.70 14.39
N THR A 106 -14.24 8.45 15.13
CA THR A 106 -13.14 9.17 14.52
C THR A 106 -11.99 8.18 14.31
N MET A 107 -11.62 7.97 13.07
CA MET A 107 -10.52 7.11 12.68
C MET A 107 -9.34 7.95 12.20
N GLN A 108 -8.15 7.65 12.70
CA GLN A 108 -6.90 8.14 12.16
C GLN A 108 -6.10 6.95 11.64
N PHE A 109 -5.41 7.15 10.53
CA PHE A 109 -4.50 6.16 9.96
C PHE A 109 -3.37 6.86 9.18
N SER A 110 -2.31 6.15 8.91
CA SER A 110 -1.16 6.67 8.17
C SER A 110 -0.91 5.85 6.93
N ILE A 111 -0.49 6.53 5.88
CA ILE A 111 -0.11 5.95 4.59
C ILE A 111 1.26 6.47 4.21
N SER A 112 2.12 5.58 3.70
CA SER A 112 3.43 5.93 3.14
C SER A 112 3.39 5.85 1.62
N LEU A 113 3.84 6.91 0.93
CA LEU A 113 3.88 7.04 -0.53
C LEU A 113 5.27 7.45 -1.01
N GLN A 114 5.55 7.17 -2.29
CA GLN A 114 6.73 7.67 -3.00
C GLN A 114 6.30 8.52 -4.22
N PRO A 115 5.77 9.72 -4.00
CA PRO A 115 5.32 10.61 -5.05
C PRO A 115 6.48 11.38 -5.71
N SER A 116 6.20 12.02 -6.85
CA SER A 116 7.07 13.04 -7.43
C SER A 116 7.10 14.33 -6.59
N GLY A 117 8.07 15.20 -6.84
CA GLY A 117 8.13 16.50 -6.15
C GLY A 117 6.89 17.36 -6.36
N ASP A 118 6.34 17.38 -7.58
CA ASP A 118 5.14 18.15 -7.92
C ASP A 118 3.90 17.62 -7.20
N GLU A 119 3.78 16.29 -7.07
CA GLU A 119 2.70 15.66 -6.31
C GLU A 119 2.80 15.96 -4.81
N VAL A 120 4.02 15.99 -4.25
CA VAL A 120 4.24 16.41 -2.85
C VAL A 120 3.78 17.85 -2.65
N ALA A 121 4.18 18.77 -3.55
CA ALA A 121 3.76 20.16 -3.48
C ALA A 121 2.23 20.28 -3.49
N ARG A 122 1.57 19.59 -4.42
CA ARG A 122 0.11 19.57 -4.54
C ARG A 122 -0.58 18.99 -3.30
N ILE A 123 -0.10 17.88 -2.75
CA ILE A 123 -0.68 17.30 -1.54
C ILE A 123 -0.49 18.21 -0.33
N SER A 124 0.66 18.90 -0.24
CA SER A 124 0.97 19.79 0.87
C SER A 124 0.05 21.01 0.98
N GLU A 125 -0.55 21.45 -0.13
CA GLU A 125 -1.52 22.55 -0.14
C GLU A 125 -2.81 22.23 0.65
N PHE A 126 -3.12 20.91 0.80
CA PHE A 126 -4.32 20.44 1.47
C PHE A 126 -4.09 19.97 2.92
N VAL A 127 -2.93 20.27 3.50
CA VAL A 127 -2.68 19.94 4.92
C VAL A 127 -3.62 20.76 5.80
N MET A 128 -4.35 20.09 6.69
CA MET A 128 -5.45 20.58 7.53
C MET A 128 -6.77 20.81 6.79
N ASP A 129 -6.86 20.40 5.53
CA ASP A 129 -8.10 20.45 4.75
C ASP A 129 -8.71 19.04 4.61
N GLU A 130 -10.04 19.00 4.43
CA GLU A 130 -10.77 17.79 4.05
C GLU A 130 -10.74 17.59 2.55
N ILE A 131 -10.34 16.40 2.14
CA ILE A 131 -10.32 15.97 0.74
C ILE A 131 -11.04 14.64 0.57
N ASP A 132 -11.51 14.35 -0.62
CA ASP A 132 -12.05 13.04 -0.96
C ASP A 132 -10.91 12.07 -1.22
N ILE A 133 -10.97 10.92 -0.54
CA ILE A 133 -10.03 9.82 -0.74
C ILE A 133 -10.77 8.49 -0.90
N SER A 134 -10.15 7.55 -1.60
CA SER A 134 -10.55 6.15 -1.62
C SER A 134 -9.35 5.27 -1.31
N VAL A 135 -9.52 4.38 -0.34
CA VAL A 135 -8.55 3.34 -0.02
C VAL A 135 -9.25 2.00 -0.26
N ASP A 136 -8.80 1.29 -1.26
CA ASP A 136 -9.36 0.00 -1.64
C ASP A 136 -8.28 -1.09 -1.55
N PRO A 137 -8.59 -2.28 -1.00
CA PRO A 137 -7.67 -3.40 -1.05
C PRO A 137 -7.48 -3.82 -2.51
N GLN A 138 -6.25 -4.06 -2.93
CA GLN A 138 -6.05 -4.66 -4.25
C GLN A 138 -6.72 -6.04 -4.29
N PRO A 139 -7.46 -6.36 -5.36
CA PRO A 139 -7.98 -7.70 -5.53
C PRO A 139 -6.81 -8.68 -5.50
N GLU A 140 -6.93 -9.71 -4.68
CA GLU A 140 -6.06 -10.87 -4.84
C GLU A 140 -6.30 -11.40 -6.25
N LEU A 141 -5.26 -11.45 -7.05
CA LEU A 141 -5.33 -12.14 -8.32
C LEU A 141 -5.61 -13.61 -7.99
N ASP A 142 -6.86 -14.02 -8.20
CA ASP A 142 -7.27 -15.42 -8.10
C ASP A 142 -6.64 -16.16 -9.29
N PHE A 143 -5.50 -16.76 -9.04
CA PHE A 143 -4.82 -17.63 -9.99
C PHE A 143 -5.43 -19.03 -9.96
N GLY A 144 -6.78 -19.14 -9.97
CA GLY A 144 -7.56 -20.36 -10.10
C GLY A 144 -6.78 -21.66 -9.86
N GLY A 145 -6.38 -21.92 -8.61
CA GLY A 145 -5.58 -23.08 -8.27
C GLY A 145 -5.91 -23.53 -6.86
N GLU A 146 -6.39 -24.75 -6.73
CA GLU A 146 -6.70 -25.44 -5.48
C GLU A 146 -5.59 -25.31 -4.46
N LYS A 147 -5.98 -25.16 -3.20
CA LYS A 147 -5.07 -25.25 -2.03
C LYS A 147 -4.32 -26.58 -2.05
N ALA A 148 -3.04 -26.52 -2.35
CA ALA A 148 -2.12 -27.60 -2.08
C ALA A 148 -1.14 -27.23 -0.94
N PRO A 149 -0.75 -28.20 -0.10
CA PRO A 149 0.06 -27.95 1.10
C PRO A 149 1.49 -27.58 0.75
N SER A 150 2.11 -26.85 1.67
CA SER A 150 3.48 -26.37 1.64
C SER A 150 4.50 -27.39 1.11
N GLU A 151 4.95 -27.21 -0.12
CA GLU A 151 6.21 -27.79 -0.61
C GLU A 151 6.94 -26.80 -1.52
N LYS A 152 8.27 -26.84 -1.44
CA LYS A 152 9.22 -25.94 -2.11
C LYS A 152 9.01 -25.89 -3.63
N PRO A 153 9.22 -24.73 -4.29
CA PRO A 153 9.03 -24.63 -5.72
C PRO A 153 10.12 -25.42 -6.47
N SER A 154 9.68 -26.41 -7.22
CA SER A 154 10.48 -27.03 -8.28
C SER A 154 10.18 -26.33 -9.62
N PRO A 155 11.16 -26.20 -10.54
CA PRO A 155 11.00 -25.45 -11.77
C PRO A 155 10.22 -26.24 -12.81
N GLY A 156 9.05 -25.73 -13.20
CA GLY A 156 8.28 -26.26 -14.30
C GLY A 156 7.64 -25.12 -15.09
N PHE A 157 8.23 -24.82 -16.23
CA PHE A 157 7.68 -23.87 -17.20
C PHE A 157 6.39 -24.41 -17.79
N SER A 158 5.31 -23.62 -17.77
CA SER A 158 4.21 -23.74 -18.71
C SER A 158 4.17 -22.49 -19.59
N ASP A 159 4.25 -22.74 -20.88
CA ASP A 159 4.20 -21.81 -22.01
C ASP A 159 2.88 -21.02 -21.96
N GLY A 160 2.90 -19.73 -21.59
CA GLY A 160 1.71 -18.89 -21.64
C GLY A 160 1.65 -17.62 -20.77
N ASP A 161 2.54 -17.43 -19.82
CA ASP A 161 2.48 -16.27 -18.90
C ASP A 161 3.37 -15.10 -19.38
N PHE A 162 3.06 -14.55 -20.54
CA PHE A 162 3.71 -13.32 -21.03
C PHE A 162 3.02 -12.11 -20.40
N ASP A 163 3.61 -11.55 -19.34
CA ASP A 163 3.12 -10.27 -18.78
C ASP A 163 3.37 -9.17 -19.83
N PRO A 164 2.33 -8.48 -20.32
CA PRO A 164 2.45 -7.45 -21.36
C PRO A 164 3.36 -6.28 -20.97
N LEU A 165 3.66 -6.13 -19.67
CA LEU A 165 4.59 -5.11 -19.17
C LEU A 165 6.04 -5.58 -19.08
N TYR A 166 6.34 -6.85 -19.42
CA TYR A 166 7.68 -7.38 -19.29
C TYR A 166 8.71 -6.62 -20.16
N GLU A 167 8.39 -6.35 -21.42
CA GLU A 167 9.28 -5.61 -22.31
C GLU A 167 9.55 -4.19 -21.81
N GLN A 168 8.49 -3.50 -21.34
CA GLN A 168 8.62 -2.16 -20.76
C GLN A 168 9.47 -2.17 -19.49
N ALA A 169 9.28 -3.18 -18.65
CA ALA A 169 10.08 -3.37 -17.44
C ALA A 169 11.56 -3.60 -17.79
N VAL A 170 11.86 -4.41 -18.81
CA VAL A 170 13.23 -4.64 -19.30
C VAL A 170 13.87 -3.34 -19.81
N GLU A 171 13.14 -2.53 -20.57
CA GLU A 171 13.64 -1.22 -21.05
C GLU A 171 13.97 -0.28 -19.88
N ILE A 172 13.10 -0.19 -18.87
CA ILE A 172 13.31 0.62 -17.68
C ILE A 172 14.58 0.18 -16.95
N VAL A 173 14.76 -1.12 -16.73
CA VAL A 173 15.91 -1.70 -16.07
C VAL A 173 17.20 -1.47 -16.84
N LYS A 174 17.18 -1.64 -18.17
CA LYS A 174 18.34 -1.37 -19.05
C LYS A 174 18.73 0.10 -19.04
N LYS A 175 17.74 1.01 -19.14
CA LYS A 175 17.96 2.46 -19.14
C LYS A 175 18.60 2.95 -17.83
N ASN A 176 18.16 2.39 -16.70
CA ASN A 176 18.67 2.76 -15.39
C ASN A 176 19.91 1.96 -14.95
N ARG A 177 20.36 0.98 -15.76
CA ARG A 177 21.49 0.07 -15.50
C ARG A 177 21.43 -0.62 -14.13
N ARG A 178 20.23 -0.77 -13.59
CA ARG A 178 19.96 -1.36 -12.28
C ARG A 178 18.56 -1.95 -12.26
N ALA A 179 18.40 -3.15 -11.69
CA ALA A 179 17.12 -3.77 -11.48
C ALA A 179 16.80 -3.82 -9.97
N SER A 180 15.72 -3.19 -9.58
CA SER A 180 15.12 -3.35 -8.27
C SER A 180 13.61 -3.38 -8.41
N ILE A 181 12.94 -4.10 -7.51
CA ILE A 181 11.47 -4.20 -7.49
C ILE A 181 10.85 -2.80 -7.39
N SER A 182 11.41 -1.95 -6.53
CA SER A 182 10.94 -0.56 -6.33
C SER A 182 11.09 0.32 -7.58
N LEU A 183 12.14 0.09 -8.39
CA LEU A 183 12.32 0.81 -9.66
C LEU A 183 11.21 0.46 -10.64
N VAL A 184 10.96 -0.84 -10.85
CA VAL A 184 9.94 -1.34 -11.78
C VAL A 184 8.54 -0.93 -11.32
N GLN A 185 8.24 -1.08 -10.03
CA GLN A 185 6.99 -0.67 -9.42
C GLN A 185 6.67 0.81 -9.69
N ARG A 186 7.64 1.68 -9.48
CA ARG A 186 7.50 3.13 -9.60
C ARG A 186 7.30 3.57 -11.05
N HIS A 187 8.09 3.03 -11.98
CA HIS A 187 8.01 3.41 -13.39
C HIS A 187 6.77 2.86 -14.10
N LEU A 188 6.31 1.67 -13.72
CA LEU A 188 5.13 1.04 -14.33
C LEU A 188 3.85 1.28 -13.55
N HIS A 189 3.92 1.96 -12.38
CA HIS A 189 2.77 2.20 -11.48
C HIS A 189 2.01 0.91 -11.14
N ILE A 190 2.74 -0.19 -10.86
CA ILE A 190 2.19 -1.51 -10.56
C ILE A 190 2.45 -1.90 -9.10
N GLY A 191 1.68 -2.86 -8.58
CA GLY A 191 1.88 -3.40 -7.24
C GLY A 191 3.21 -4.14 -7.07
N TYR A 192 3.69 -4.22 -5.82
CA TYR A 192 4.96 -4.87 -5.47
C TYR A 192 5.08 -6.30 -6.02
N ASN A 193 4.05 -7.13 -5.84
CA ASN A 193 4.06 -8.53 -6.26
C ASN A 193 4.24 -8.69 -7.77
N ARG A 194 3.59 -7.83 -8.57
CA ARG A 194 3.74 -7.84 -10.02
C ARG A 194 5.13 -7.37 -10.44
N ALA A 195 5.64 -6.31 -9.81
CA ALA A 195 7.00 -5.83 -10.04
C ALA A 195 8.05 -6.88 -9.65
N ALA A 196 7.86 -7.59 -8.52
CA ALA A 196 8.73 -8.67 -8.09
C ALA A 196 8.78 -9.80 -9.13
N ARG A 197 7.62 -10.25 -9.63
CA ARG A 197 7.55 -11.27 -10.69
C ARG A 197 8.25 -10.85 -11.97
N LEU A 198 8.06 -9.60 -12.41
CA LEU A 198 8.76 -9.09 -13.61
C LEU A 198 10.28 -9.11 -13.43
N VAL A 199 10.78 -8.73 -12.25
CA VAL A 199 12.22 -8.76 -11.94
C VAL A 199 12.74 -10.20 -11.84
N GLU A 200 11.97 -11.13 -11.26
CA GLU A 200 12.29 -12.57 -11.24
C GLU A 200 12.32 -13.17 -12.65
N LEU A 201 11.38 -12.83 -13.51
CA LEU A 201 11.39 -13.25 -14.91
C LEU A 201 12.62 -12.72 -15.66
N MET A 202 13.07 -11.49 -15.37
CA MET A 202 14.30 -10.94 -15.95
C MET A 202 15.55 -11.69 -15.45
N GLU A 203 15.56 -12.13 -14.18
CA GLU A 203 16.63 -12.96 -13.63
C GLU A 203 16.66 -14.34 -14.31
N GLN A 204 15.50 -14.99 -14.44
CA GLN A 204 15.38 -16.28 -15.13
C GLN A 204 15.77 -16.18 -16.61
N SER A 205 15.44 -15.08 -17.27
CA SER A 205 15.81 -14.81 -18.68
C SER A 205 17.26 -14.35 -18.86
N GLY A 206 18.02 -14.23 -17.77
CA GLY A 206 19.43 -13.78 -17.81
C GLY A 206 19.60 -12.31 -18.25
N VAL A 207 18.57 -11.49 -18.08
CA VAL A 207 18.64 -10.04 -18.33
C VAL A 207 19.34 -9.35 -17.16
N VAL A 208 19.09 -9.84 -15.94
CA VAL A 208 19.69 -9.32 -14.70
C VAL A 208 20.34 -10.45 -13.90
N SER A 209 21.25 -10.09 -12.99
CA SER A 209 21.92 -11.03 -12.07
C SER A 209 20.98 -11.51 -10.97
N ALA A 210 21.40 -12.52 -10.21
CA ALA A 210 20.79 -12.85 -8.94
C ALA A 210 20.83 -11.65 -7.97
N GLU A 211 19.92 -11.67 -7.01
CA GLU A 211 19.79 -10.61 -6.01
C GLU A 211 21.06 -10.45 -5.17
N ASN A 212 21.57 -9.24 -5.13
CA ASN A 212 22.63 -8.85 -4.20
C ASN A 212 21.99 -8.58 -2.83
N GLY A 213 22.70 -8.78 -1.73
CA GLY A 213 22.20 -8.66 -0.37
C GLY A 213 21.49 -7.34 -0.01
N ASN A 214 21.39 -6.39 -0.92
CA ASN A 214 20.70 -5.11 -0.81
C ASN A 214 19.38 -5.04 -1.62
N GLY A 215 18.85 -6.17 -2.11
CA GLY A 215 17.59 -6.20 -2.86
C GLY A 215 17.67 -5.63 -4.28
N SER A 216 18.88 -5.41 -4.81
CA SER A 216 19.09 -4.95 -6.19
C SER A 216 19.85 -5.99 -7.02
N ARG A 217 19.62 -5.96 -8.34
CA ARG A 217 20.25 -6.83 -9.32
C ARG A 217 20.96 -6.01 -10.37
N GLU A 218 22.08 -6.52 -10.91
CA GLU A 218 22.83 -5.87 -11.98
C GLU A 218 22.31 -6.31 -13.35
N VAL A 219 22.36 -5.42 -14.33
CA VAL A 219 21.95 -5.72 -15.71
C VAL A 219 23.05 -6.48 -16.41
N LEU A 220 22.80 -7.74 -16.83
CA LEU A 220 23.78 -8.64 -17.46
C LEU A 220 23.85 -8.47 -18.98
N LYS A 221 22.75 -8.04 -19.62
CA LYS A 221 22.69 -7.80 -21.07
C LYS A 221 22.42 -6.32 -21.34
N ALA A 222 23.48 -5.56 -21.54
CA ALA A 222 23.42 -4.32 -22.31
C ALA A 222 23.59 -4.74 -23.78
N ALA A 223 22.48 -4.75 -24.52
CA ALA A 223 22.55 -4.85 -25.97
C ALA A 223 22.73 -3.45 -26.56
#